data_2e158bf98736ba9851c483fc69028d02
#
_entry.id   2e158bf98736ba9851c483fc69028d02
#
_cell.length_a   1.000
_cell.length_b   1.000
_cell.length_c   1.000
_cell.angle_alpha   90.00
_cell.angle_beta   90.00
_cell.angle_gamma   90.00
#
_symmetry.space_group_name_H-M   'P 1'
#
loop_
_entity.id
_entity.type
_entity.pdbx_description
1 polymer ?
#
loop_
_entity_poly.entity_id
_entity_poly.type
_entity_poly.pdbx_seq_one_letter_code
_entity_poly.pdbx_strand_id
1 'polypeptide(L)'
;DKEYLVSLINVGSKFSYLLLFAIAFPVFLEAENLLKLWLVTVPPFTVLFLRLTIISILVTVLSNTMVTALLATGQIKSYQITIGAVSMMVLPVSYLLYKIGFPAYVSYVVQIIVMLYQLSVRLHFLKKYLEFNIKKYLSVVVLRLLLMTVVSIMAVPFMSLLFTQNGLLAVLIKCILAVFVSLFASYSLALTKGERNYVKSIIRTRMLHDKNSN
;
A
#
# COMPACT_ATOMS: atom_id res chain seq x y z
N ASP A 1 19.94 -17.54 5.95
CA ASP A 1 18.95 -18.10 6.87
C ASP A 1 17.55 -17.88 6.29
N LYS A 2 16.89 -18.99 5.86
CA LYS A 2 15.55 -18.95 5.20
C LYS A 2 14.47 -18.41 6.13
N GLU A 3 14.50 -18.76 7.40
CA GLU A 3 13.50 -18.32 8.38
C GLU A 3 13.56 -16.81 8.61
N TYR A 4 14.76 -16.26 8.65
CA TYR A 4 14.97 -14.82 8.74
C TYR A 4 14.37 -14.09 7.53
N LEU A 5 14.62 -14.57 6.29
CA LEU A 5 14.03 -13.97 5.08
C LEU A 5 12.51 -14.04 5.07
N VAL A 6 11.93 -15.17 5.49
CA VAL A 6 10.46 -15.33 5.62
C VAL A 6 9.88 -14.35 6.64
N SER A 7 10.52 -14.19 7.79
CA SER A 7 10.14 -13.21 8.80
C SER A 7 10.22 -11.79 8.28
N LEU A 8 11.33 -11.45 7.58
CA LEU A 8 11.54 -10.15 6.97
C LEU A 8 10.46 -9.80 5.94
N ILE A 9 10.06 -10.77 5.10
CA ILE A 9 8.97 -10.57 4.13
C ILE A 9 7.66 -10.22 4.86
N ASN A 10 7.28 -11.01 5.87
CA ASN A 10 6.01 -10.83 6.57
C ASN A 10 5.94 -9.47 7.30
N VAL A 11 6.99 -9.14 8.05
CA VAL A 11 7.07 -7.91 8.84
C VAL A 11 7.28 -6.70 7.91
N GLY A 12 8.23 -6.80 6.99
CA GLY A 12 8.60 -5.70 6.09
C GLY A 12 7.44 -5.29 5.16
N SER A 13 6.77 -6.26 4.51
CA SER A 13 5.58 -5.95 3.66
C SER A 13 4.49 -5.25 4.47
N LYS A 14 4.22 -5.73 5.68
CA LYS A 14 3.20 -5.15 6.54
C LYS A 14 3.54 -3.73 6.96
N PHE A 15 4.70 -3.51 7.59
CA PHE A 15 5.08 -2.19 8.08
C PHE A 15 5.24 -1.16 6.95
N SER A 16 5.83 -1.56 5.80
CA SER A 16 5.93 -0.67 4.64
C SER A 16 4.56 -0.25 4.11
N TYR A 17 3.59 -1.19 4.07
CA TYR A 17 2.21 -0.87 3.68
C TYR A 17 1.57 0.10 4.68
N LEU A 18 1.68 -0.15 5.99
CA LEU A 18 1.07 0.67 7.03
C LEU A 18 1.61 2.11 7.02
N LEU A 19 2.92 2.27 6.89
CA LEU A 19 3.55 3.59 6.83
C LEU A 19 3.11 4.36 5.57
N LEU A 20 3.11 3.69 4.43
CA LEU A 20 2.66 4.32 3.19
C LEU A 20 1.17 4.65 3.25
N PHE A 21 0.33 3.74 3.76
CA PHE A 21 -1.11 3.94 3.86
C PHE A 21 -1.47 5.13 4.75
N ALA A 22 -0.73 5.35 5.85
CA ALA A 22 -0.96 6.48 6.74
C ALA A 22 -0.83 7.83 6.02
N ILE A 23 0.06 7.94 5.03
CA ILE A 23 0.28 9.15 4.23
C ILE A 23 -0.65 9.16 3.00
N ALA A 24 -0.79 8.02 2.33
CA ALA A 24 -1.53 7.89 1.08
C ALA A 24 -3.05 8.01 1.28
N PHE A 25 -3.58 7.56 2.42
CA PHE A 25 -5.01 7.55 2.70
C PHE A 25 -5.63 8.96 2.76
N PRO A 26 -5.09 9.95 3.53
CA PRO A 26 -5.60 11.32 3.47
C PRO A 26 -5.48 11.95 2.07
N VAL A 27 -4.39 11.70 1.35
CA VAL A 27 -4.22 12.19 -0.03
C VAL A 27 -5.26 11.58 -0.98
N PHE A 28 -5.57 10.29 -0.82
CA PHE A 28 -6.60 9.62 -1.60
C PHE A 28 -8.00 10.20 -1.37
N LEU A 29 -8.32 10.53 -0.11
CA LEU A 29 -9.62 11.10 0.27
C LEU A 29 -9.78 12.51 -0.26
N GLU A 30 -8.83 13.38 0.05
CA GLU A 30 -8.88 14.81 -0.27
C GLU A 30 -8.20 15.14 -1.62
N ALA A 31 -8.03 14.14 -2.51
CA ALA A 31 -7.34 14.28 -3.79
C ALA A 31 -7.85 15.46 -4.62
N GLU A 32 -9.15 15.67 -4.67
CA GLU A 32 -9.76 16.76 -5.43
C GLU A 32 -9.43 18.14 -4.81
N ASN A 33 -9.58 18.27 -3.49
CA ASN A 33 -9.32 19.50 -2.78
C ASN A 33 -7.82 19.86 -2.78
N LEU A 34 -6.95 18.85 -2.60
CA LEU A 34 -5.50 19.03 -2.66
C LEU A 34 -5.04 19.45 -4.07
N LEU A 35 -5.60 18.86 -5.12
CA LEU A 35 -5.28 19.26 -6.50
C LEU A 35 -5.78 20.67 -6.81
N LYS A 36 -6.95 21.07 -6.31
CA LYS A 36 -7.46 22.46 -6.47
C LYS A 36 -6.61 23.51 -5.75
N LEU A 37 -5.90 23.13 -4.68
CA LEU A 37 -4.97 24.04 -3.99
C LEU A 37 -3.69 24.27 -4.78
N TRP A 38 -3.27 23.31 -5.58
CA TRP A 38 -2.01 23.36 -6.31
C TRP A 38 -2.19 23.76 -7.79
N LEU A 39 -3.29 23.33 -8.41
CA LEU A 39 -3.58 23.58 -9.81
C LEU A 39 -4.65 24.67 -9.94
N VAL A 40 -4.41 25.66 -10.81
CA VAL A 40 -5.41 26.71 -11.15
C VAL A 40 -6.66 26.07 -11.78
N THR A 41 -6.44 25.08 -12.67
CA THR A 41 -7.50 24.27 -13.27
C THR A 41 -7.10 22.79 -13.16
N VAL A 42 -8.01 21.95 -12.63
CA VAL A 42 -7.78 20.51 -12.53
C VAL A 42 -8.24 19.86 -13.85
N PRO A 43 -7.31 19.27 -14.64
CA PRO A 43 -7.68 18.60 -15.89
C PRO A 43 -8.63 17.42 -15.64
N PRO A 44 -9.46 17.04 -16.63
CA PRO A 44 -10.35 15.88 -16.50
C PRO A 44 -9.54 14.61 -16.21
N PHE A 45 -10.08 13.74 -15.37
CA PHE A 45 -9.47 12.48 -14.90
C PHE A 45 -8.25 12.60 -13.98
N THR A 46 -7.67 13.79 -13.71
CA THR A 46 -6.47 13.92 -12.86
C THR A 46 -6.68 13.35 -11.46
N VAL A 47 -7.84 13.61 -10.84
CA VAL A 47 -8.22 13.03 -9.53
C VAL A 47 -8.25 11.51 -9.61
N LEU A 48 -8.83 10.95 -10.68
CA LEU A 48 -8.91 9.51 -10.88
C LEU A 48 -7.52 8.90 -11.08
N PHE A 49 -6.66 9.54 -11.89
CA PHE A 49 -5.27 9.10 -12.07
C PHE A 49 -4.50 9.09 -10.76
N LEU A 50 -4.62 10.15 -9.95
CA LEU A 50 -3.99 10.21 -8.62
C LEU A 50 -4.45 9.05 -7.72
N ARG A 51 -5.75 8.78 -7.66
CA ARG A 51 -6.31 7.68 -6.86
C ARG A 51 -5.84 6.31 -7.36
N LEU A 52 -5.83 6.08 -8.67
CA LEU A 52 -5.34 4.82 -9.25
C LEU A 52 -3.83 4.64 -9.03
N THR A 53 -3.05 5.72 -9.09
CA THR A 53 -1.63 5.72 -8.77
C THR A 53 -1.40 5.31 -7.31
N ILE A 54 -2.15 5.88 -6.36
CA ILE A 54 -2.06 5.51 -4.94
C ILE A 54 -2.35 4.02 -4.75
N ILE A 55 -3.42 3.49 -5.37
CA ILE A 55 -3.74 2.06 -5.31
C ILE A 55 -2.60 1.21 -5.86
N SER A 56 -2.02 1.58 -7.02
CA SER A 56 -0.92 0.84 -7.63
C SER A 56 0.34 0.82 -6.75
N ILE A 57 0.67 1.94 -6.11
CA ILE A 57 1.81 2.03 -5.19
C ILE A 57 1.58 1.17 -3.94
N LEU A 58 0.37 1.15 -3.38
CA LEU A 58 0.02 0.29 -2.23
C LEU A 58 0.16 -1.20 -2.57
N VAL A 59 -0.23 -1.63 -3.78
CA VAL A 59 -0.01 -3.00 -4.25
C VAL A 59 1.49 -3.29 -4.43
N THR A 60 2.25 -2.34 -4.98
CA THR A 60 3.68 -2.50 -5.22
C THR A 60 4.46 -2.67 -3.91
N VAL A 61 4.14 -1.88 -2.89
CA VAL A 61 4.82 -1.93 -1.58
C VAL A 61 4.72 -3.29 -0.91
N LEU A 62 3.60 -4.02 -1.08
CA LEU A 62 3.47 -5.40 -0.59
C LEU A 62 4.53 -6.35 -1.19
N SER A 63 5.00 -6.04 -2.38
CA SER A 63 5.93 -6.88 -3.13
C SER A 63 7.40 -6.55 -2.91
N ASN A 64 7.75 -5.36 -2.42
CA ASN A 64 9.14 -4.89 -2.39
C ASN A 64 10.06 -5.80 -1.55
N THR A 65 9.63 -6.22 -0.37
CA THR A 65 10.39 -7.15 0.47
C THR A 65 10.50 -8.55 -0.14
N MET A 66 9.49 -8.98 -0.92
CA MET A 66 9.53 -10.24 -1.66
C MET A 66 10.58 -10.20 -2.76
N VAL A 67 10.68 -9.07 -3.49
CA VAL A 67 11.69 -8.87 -4.52
C VAL A 67 13.08 -8.98 -3.92
N THR A 68 13.35 -8.26 -2.81
CA THR A 68 14.63 -8.31 -2.11
C THR A 68 15.00 -9.74 -1.69
N ALA A 69 14.03 -10.47 -1.11
CA ALA A 69 14.25 -11.85 -0.70
C ALA A 69 14.51 -12.79 -1.89
N LEU A 70 13.80 -12.63 -3.02
CA LEU A 70 14.05 -13.40 -4.25
C LEU A 70 15.42 -13.11 -4.83
N LEU A 71 15.86 -11.84 -4.86
CA LEU A 71 17.20 -11.47 -5.30
C LEU A 71 18.29 -12.10 -4.41
N ALA A 72 18.07 -12.17 -3.10
CA ALA A 72 18.99 -12.80 -2.16
C ALA A 72 19.16 -14.32 -2.37
N THR A 73 18.22 -15.00 -3.06
CA THR A 73 18.37 -16.43 -3.39
C THR A 73 19.41 -16.72 -4.48
N GLY A 74 19.84 -15.72 -5.25
CA GLY A 74 20.73 -15.86 -6.41
C GLY A 74 20.07 -16.48 -7.66
N GLN A 75 18.86 -17.03 -7.55
CA GLN A 75 18.13 -17.66 -8.67
C GLN A 75 17.25 -16.65 -9.43
N ILE A 76 17.87 -15.60 -9.95
CA ILE A 76 17.18 -14.41 -10.43
C ILE A 76 16.64 -14.57 -11.86
N LYS A 77 17.35 -15.34 -12.72
CA LYS A 77 17.10 -15.36 -14.18
C LYS A 77 15.67 -15.69 -14.54
N SER A 78 15.14 -16.82 -14.06
CA SER A 78 13.78 -17.27 -14.40
C SER A 78 12.72 -16.30 -13.87
N TYR A 79 12.89 -15.82 -12.64
CA TYR A 79 12.01 -14.82 -12.04
C TYR A 79 11.99 -13.53 -12.85
N GLN A 80 13.15 -12.98 -13.20
CA GLN A 80 13.27 -11.70 -13.90
C GLN A 80 12.67 -11.75 -15.31
N ILE A 81 12.93 -12.84 -16.05
CA ILE A 81 12.33 -13.04 -17.37
C ILE A 81 10.79 -13.09 -17.27
N THR A 82 10.25 -13.84 -16.30
CA THR A 82 8.80 -13.96 -16.15
C THR A 82 8.15 -12.61 -15.79
N ILE A 83 8.71 -11.88 -14.82
CA ILE A 83 8.20 -10.57 -14.43
C ILE A 83 8.32 -9.56 -15.57
N GLY A 84 9.43 -9.56 -16.30
CA GLY A 84 9.63 -8.69 -17.47
C GLY A 84 8.61 -8.95 -18.58
N ALA A 85 8.38 -10.21 -18.92
CA ALA A 85 7.38 -10.60 -19.92
C ALA A 85 5.96 -10.17 -19.50
N VAL A 86 5.60 -10.36 -18.22
CA VAL A 86 4.30 -9.94 -17.68
C VAL A 86 4.18 -8.40 -17.69
N SER A 87 5.25 -7.67 -17.37
CA SER A 87 5.25 -6.19 -17.44
C SER A 87 5.01 -5.67 -18.86
N MET A 88 5.58 -6.32 -19.87
CA MET A 88 5.41 -5.93 -21.27
C MET A 88 3.95 -6.06 -21.76
N MET A 89 3.13 -6.89 -21.10
CA MET A 89 1.71 -7.06 -21.45
C MET A 89 0.88 -5.79 -21.22
N VAL A 90 1.32 -4.87 -20.39
CA VAL A 90 0.61 -3.61 -20.13
C VAL A 90 0.40 -2.81 -21.43
N LEU A 91 1.43 -2.71 -22.26
CA LEU A 91 1.38 -1.93 -23.52
C LEU A 91 0.37 -2.49 -24.53
N PRO A 92 0.45 -3.76 -24.99
CA PRO A 92 -0.46 -4.28 -25.97
C PRO A 92 -1.91 -4.35 -25.45
N VAL A 93 -2.12 -4.70 -24.17
CA VAL A 93 -3.47 -4.76 -23.61
C VAL A 93 -4.09 -3.36 -23.52
N SER A 94 -3.34 -2.36 -23.04
CA SER A 94 -3.83 -0.98 -23.01
C SER A 94 -4.12 -0.43 -24.40
N TYR A 95 -3.25 -0.72 -25.38
CA TYR A 95 -3.47 -0.32 -26.79
C TYR A 95 -4.75 -0.91 -27.37
N LEU A 96 -5.00 -2.21 -27.15
CA LEU A 96 -6.23 -2.86 -27.62
C LEU A 96 -7.48 -2.24 -26.99
N LEU A 97 -7.45 -1.93 -25.69
CA LEU A 97 -8.56 -1.30 -25.00
C LEU A 97 -8.81 0.13 -25.52
N TYR A 98 -7.77 0.90 -25.81
CA TYR A 98 -7.91 2.22 -26.44
C TYR A 98 -8.52 2.12 -27.83
N LYS A 99 -8.14 1.13 -28.62
CA LYS A 99 -8.69 0.90 -29.96
C LYS A 99 -10.19 0.56 -29.93
N ILE A 100 -10.69 -0.05 -28.85
CA ILE A 100 -12.11 -0.36 -28.61
C ILE A 100 -12.88 0.87 -28.08
N GLY A 101 -12.19 1.99 -27.74
CA GLY A 101 -12.82 3.23 -27.28
C GLY A 101 -12.83 3.43 -25.76
N PHE A 102 -12.06 2.65 -25.00
CA PHE A 102 -11.93 2.88 -23.57
C PHE A 102 -11.17 4.17 -23.26
N PRO A 103 -11.52 4.90 -22.16
CA PRO A 103 -10.89 6.16 -21.79
C PRO A 103 -9.47 5.96 -21.27
N ALA A 104 -8.69 7.07 -21.20
CA ALA A 104 -7.27 7.07 -20.89
C ALA A 104 -6.89 6.41 -19.55
N TYR A 105 -7.77 6.43 -18.55
CA TYR A 105 -7.48 5.84 -17.23
C TYR A 105 -7.42 4.29 -17.25
N VAL A 106 -7.88 3.66 -18.35
CA VAL A 106 -7.89 2.18 -18.43
C VAL A 106 -6.49 1.58 -18.36
N SER A 107 -5.45 2.29 -18.84
CA SER A 107 -4.07 1.82 -18.72
C SER A 107 -3.62 1.65 -17.26
N TYR A 108 -4.05 2.52 -16.35
CA TYR A 108 -3.78 2.36 -14.92
C TYR A 108 -4.49 1.15 -14.33
N VAL A 109 -5.73 0.88 -14.78
CA VAL A 109 -6.46 -0.32 -14.35
C VAL A 109 -5.75 -1.58 -14.82
N VAL A 110 -5.32 -1.63 -16.10
CA VAL A 110 -4.50 -2.73 -16.65
C VAL A 110 -3.22 -2.91 -15.85
N GLN A 111 -2.53 -1.81 -15.54
CA GLN A 111 -1.31 -1.84 -14.74
C GLN A 111 -1.55 -2.44 -13.35
N ILE A 112 -2.63 -2.07 -12.66
CA ILE A 112 -2.99 -2.64 -11.35
C ILE A 112 -3.25 -4.14 -11.46
N ILE A 113 -3.98 -4.59 -12.48
CA ILE A 113 -4.25 -6.01 -12.72
C ILE A 113 -2.94 -6.77 -12.96
N VAL A 114 -2.05 -6.22 -13.79
CA VAL A 114 -0.73 -6.80 -14.06
C VAL A 114 0.12 -6.86 -12.77
N MET A 115 0.09 -5.84 -11.93
CA MET A 115 0.80 -5.83 -10.63
C MET A 115 0.26 -6.89 -9.66
N LEU A 116 -1.05 -7.10 -9.60
CA LEU A 116 -1.65 -8.17 -8.81
C LEU A 116 -1.26 -9.55 -9.33
N TYR A 117 -1.20 -9.73 -10.63
CA TYR A 117 -0.69 -10.97 -11.24
C TYR A 117 0.81 -11.17 -10.93
N GLN A 118 1.63 -10.12 -11.03
CA GLN A 118 3.04 -10.17 -10.63
C GLN A 118 3.22 -10.54 -9.15
N LEU A 119 2.35 -10.05 -8.26
CA LEU A 119 2.36 -10.45 -6.85
C LEU A 119 2.14 -11.97 -6.71
N SER A 120 1.21 -12.53 -7.46
CA SER A 120 0.96 -13.98 -7.48
C SER A 120 2.17 -14.76 -8.01
N VAL A 121 2.82 -14.26 -9.07
CA VAL A 121 4.07 -14.83 -9.60
C VAL A 121 5.18 -14.81 -8.55
N ARG A 122 5.36 -13.68 -7.84
CA ARG A 122 6.36 -13.57 -6.76
C ARG A 122 6.11 -14.58 -5.64
N LEU A 123 4.86 -14.73 -5.21
CA LEU A 123 4.50 -15.72 -4.20
C LEU A 123 4.80 -17.16 -4.66
N HIS A 124 4.58 -17.46 -5.95
CA HIS A 124 4.92 -18.76 -6.53
C HIS A 124 6.44 -19.03 -6.47
N PHE A 125 7.28 -18.07 -6.88
CA PHE A 125 8.73 -18.21 -6.81
C PHE A 125 9.25 -18.28 -5.37
N LEU A 126 8.68 -17.52 -4.44
CA LEU A 126 9.01 -17.61 -3.01
C LEU A 126 8.69 -19.00 -2.44
N LYS A 127 7.54 -19.57 -2.80
CA LYS A 127 7.20 -20.94 -2.42
C LYS A 127 8.22 -21.94 -2.96
N LYS A 128 8.65 -21.79 -4.23
CA LYS A 128 9.60 -22.69 -4.89
C LYS A 128 11.01 -22.62 -4.28
N TYR A 129 11.51 -21.42 -3.94
CA TYR A 129 12.89 -21.23 -3.51
C TYR A 129 13.09 -21.18 -2.00
N LEU A 130 12.11 -20.68 -1.25
CA LEU A 130 12.18 -20.45 0.19
C LEU A 130 11.17 -21.27 0.99
N GLU A 131 10.41 -22.17 0.34
CA GLU A 131 9.35 -22.96 0.99
C GLU A 131 8.30 -22.06 1.69
N PHE A 132 8.10 -20.86 1.14
CA PHE A 132 7.27 -19.83 1.74
C PHE A 132 5.81 -20.26 1.90
N ASN A 133 5.26 -20.10 3.09
CA ASN A 133 3.87 -20.43 3.37
C ASN A 133 2.91 -19.31 2.91
N ILE A 134 2.42 -19.43 1.67
CA ILE A 134 1.52 -18.45 1.04
C ILE A 134 0.24 -18.29 1.86
N LYS A 135 -0.37 -19.37 2.37
CA LYS A 135 -1.62 -19.30 3.14
C LYS A 135 -1.44 -18.46 4.40
N LYS A 136 -0.32 -18.66 5.12
CA LYS A 136 0.03 -17.87 6.31
C LYS A 136 0.22 -16.39 5.96
N TYR A 137 0.92 -16.08 4.87
CA TYR A 137 1.11 -14.71 4.40
C TYR A 137 -0.22 -14.03 4.06
N LEU A 138 -1.08 -14.69 3.29
CA LEU A 138 -2.39 -14.16 2.91
C LEU A 138 -3.27 -13.89 4.14
N SER A 139 -3.29 -14.78 5.14
CA SER A 139 -4.13 -14.63 6.33
C SER A 139 -3.57 -13.62 7.34
N VAL A 140 -2.24 -13.61 7.54
CA VAL A 140 -1.61 -12.77 8.59
C VAL A 140 -1.24 -11.38 8.09
N VAL A 141 -0.93 -11.23 6.80
CA VAL A 141 -0.55 -9.95 6.21
C VAL A 141 -1.68 -9.40 5.37
N VAL A 142 -1.99 -10.03 4.24
CA VAL A 142 -2.91 -9.46 3.23
C VAL A 142 -4.32 -9.25 3.79
N LEU A 143 -4.91 -10.25 4.43
CA LEU A 143 -6.27 -10.16 4.97
C LEU A 143 -6.38 -9.06 6.03
N ARG A 144 -5.39 -8.94 6.92
CA ARG A 144 -5.39 -7.89 7.96
C ARG A 144 -5.25 -6.50 7.37
N LEU A 145 -4.39 -6.33 6.35
CA LEU A 145 -4.24 -5.05 5.65
C LEU A 145 -5.51 -4.69 4.89
N LEU A 146 -6.17 -5.65 4.24
CA LEU A 146 -7.46 -5.42 3.58
C LEU A 146 -8.55 -5.03 4.58
N LEU A 147 -8.68 -5.74 5.71
CA LEU A 147 -9.64 -5.39 6.76
C LEU A 147 -9.40 -3.98 7.31
N MET A 148 -8.13 -3.64 7.60
CA MET A 148 -7.75 -2.31 8.04
C MET A 148 -8.12 -1.24 7.00
N THR A 149 -7.83 -1.49 5.72
CA THR A 149 -8.14 -0.55 4.62
C THR A 149 -9.65 -0.36 4.48
N VAL A 150 -10.44 -1.45 4.51
CA VAL A 150 -11.91 -1.39 4.45
C VAL A 150 -12.48 -0.60 5.63
N VAL A 151 -12.03 -0.88 6.86
CA VAL A 151 -12.48 -0.15 8.06
C VAL A 151 -12.12 1.33 7.99
N SER A 152 -10.92 1.66 7.49
CA SER A 152 -10.52 3.06 7.29
C SER A 152 -11.42 3.77 6.26
N ILE A 153 -11.77 3.10 5.16
CA ILE A 153 -12.69 3.65 4.15
C ILE A 153 -14.11 3.81 4.74
N MET A 154 -14.59 2.86 5.54
CA MET A 154 -15.91 2.96 6.19
C MET A 154 -16.01 4.10 7.22
N ALA A 155 -14.90 4.59 7.74
CA ALA A 155 -14.87 5.76 8.62
C ALA A 155 -15.06 7.11 7.87
N VAL A 156 -14.88 7.13 6.53
CA VAL A 156 -14.94 8.36 5.72
C VAL A 156 -16.29 9.07 5.78
N PRO A 157 -17.46 8.40 5.63
CA PRO A 157 -18.76 9.05 5.74
C PRO A 157 -18.96 9.74 7.09
N PHE A 158 -18.48 9.12 8.17
CA PHE A 158 -18.54 9.71 9.50
C PHE A 158 -17.69 10.98 9.62
N MET A 159 -16.50 10.98 8.99
CA MET A 159 -15.65 12.17 8.94
C MET A 159 -16.27 13.30 8.11
N SER A 160 -16.97 12.98 7.03
CA SER A 160 -17.65 13.99 6.19
C SER A 160 -18.84 14.66 6.88
N LEU A 161 -19.52 13.94 7.78
CA LEU A 161 -20.61 14.49 8.60
C LEU A 161 -20.13 15.52 9.63
N LEU A 162 -18.90 15.36 10.15
CA LEU A 162 -18.33 16.26 11.15
C LEU A 162 -17.85 17.60 10.54
N PHE A 163 -17.49 17.60 9.25
CA PHE A 163 -16.88 18.74 8.59
C PHE A 163 -17.51 19.02 7.22
N THR A 164 -18.58 19.80 7.21
CA THR A 164 -19.29 20.23 5.99
C THR A 164 -18.66 21.45 5.30
N GLN A 165 -17.73 22.16 5.95
CA GLN A 165 -17.13 23.35 5.42
C GLN A 165 -16.01 23.04 4.40
N ASN A 166 -16.00 23.78 3.29
CA ASN A 166 -14.99 23.71 2.22
C ASN A 166 -14.01 24.89 2.38
N GLY A 167 -12.94 24.67 3.14
CA GLY A 167 -11.86 25.64 3.29
C GLY A 167 -10.52 24.96 3.51
N LEU A 168 -9.41 25.66 3.31
CA LEU A 168 -8.06 25.13 3.50
C LEU A 168 -7.90 24.47 4.89
N LEU A 169 -8.38 25.13 5.95
CA LEU A 169 -8.34 24.62 7.31
C LEU A 169 -9.14 23.31 7.46
N ALA A 170 -10.33 23.22 6.83
CA ALA A 170 -11.13 22.01 6.86
C ALA A 170 -10.43 20.83 6.18
N VAL A 171 -9.78 21.05 5.03
CA VAL A 171 -8.99 20.03 4.32
C VAL A 171 -7.82 19.54 5.20
N LEU A 172 -7.09 20.45 5.84
CA LEU A 172 -5.99 20.10 6.74
C LEU A 172 -6.47 19.28 7.94
N ILE A 173 -7.58 19.68 8.57
CA ILE A 173 -8.18 18.94 9.70
C ILE A 173 -8.62 17.54 9.25
N LYS A 174 -9.29 17.42 8.09
CA LYS A 174 -9.69 16.12 7.53
C LYS A 174 -8.47 15.23 7.25
N CYS A 175 -7.39 15.78 6.69
CA CYS A 175 -6.15 15.03 6.47
C CYS A 175 -5.54 14.54 7.78
N ILE A 176 -5.47 15.38 8.82
CA ILE A 176 -4.96 15.00 10.14
C ILE A 176 -5.82 13.89 10.75
N LEU A 177 -7.15 14.04 10.71
CA LEU A 177 -8.07 13.00 11.21
C LEU A 177 -7.93 11.69 10.42
N ALA A 178 -7.77 11.74 9.10
CA ALA A 178 -7.54 10.56 8.27
C ALA A 178 -6.25 9.84 8.66
N VAL A 179 -5.17 10.57 8.96
CA VAL A 179 -3.92 9.99 9.50
C VAL A 179 -4.20 9.30 10.84
N PHE A 180 -4.89 9.95 11.77
CA PHE A 180 -5.22 9.34 13.07
C PHE A 180 -6.08 8.09 12.92
N VAL A 181 -7.11 8.11 12.08
CA VAL A 181 -7.96 6.94 11.79
C VAL A 181 -7.13 5.81 11.21
N SER A 182 -6.26 6.09 10.22
CA SER A 182 -5.42 5.08 9.59
C SER A 182 -4.41 4.49 10.58
N LEU A 183 -3.78 5.29 11.44
CA LEU A 183 -2.86 4.82 12.48
C LEU A 183 -3.58 4.00 13.54
N PHE A 184 -4.77 4.43 13.99
CA PHE A 184 -5.58 3.68 14.95
C PHE A 184 -6.04 2.34 14.38
N ALA A 185 -6.55 2.32 13.14
CA ALA A 185 -6.94 1.11 12.44
C ALA A 185 -5.74 0.17 12.22
N SER A 186 -4.56 0.71 11.88
CA SER A 186 -3.30 -0.02 11.76
C SER A 186 -2.93 -0.72 13.07
N TYR A 187 -2.96 0.01 14.17
CA TYR A 187 -2.63 -0.51 15.49
C TYR A 187 -3.64 -1.56 15.97
N SER A 188 -4.95 -1.35 15.72
CA SER A 188 -6.01 -2.23 16.24
C SER A 188 -6.21 -3.49 15.40
N LEU A 189 -6.08 -3.43 14.07
CA LEU A 189 -6.45 -4.51 13.16
C LEU A 189 -5.25 -5.18 12.47
N ALA A 190 -4.25 -4.38 12.05
CA ALA A 190 -3.15 -4.91 11.27
C ALA A 190 -2.06 -5.57 12.12
N LEU A 191 -1.71 -4.99 13.29
CA LEU A 191 -0.63 -5.50 14.14
C LEU A 191 -1.05 -6.72 14.95
N THR A 192 -0.18 -7.73 15.00
CA THR A 192 -0.30 -8.88 15.89
C THR A 192 0.05 -8.49 17.33
N LYS A 193 -0.33 -9.32 18.32
CA LYS A 193 0.02 -9.08 19.73
C LYS A 193 1.54 -8.89 19.95
N GLY A 194 2.36 -9.71 19.28
CA GLY A 194 3.82 -9.62 19.37
C GLY A 194 4.37 -8.31 18.77
N GLU A 195 3.87 -7.91 17.59
CA GLU A 195 4.27 -6.67 16.93
C GLU A 195 3.85 -5.42 17.73
N ARG A 196 2.67 -5.44 18.37
CA ARG A 196 2.24 -4.36 19.29
C ARG A 196 3.17 -4.22 20.50
N ASN A 197 3.58 -5.36 21.08
CA ASN A 197 4.51 -5.34 22.22
C ASN A 197 5.88 -4.82 21.78
N TYR A 198 6.35 -5.15 20.60
CA TYR A 198 7.58 -4.64 20.03
C TYR A 198 7.53 -3.11 19.81
N VAL A 199 6.44 -2.61 19.21
CA VAL A 199 6.24 -1.16 19.05
C VAL A 199 6.19 -0.45 20.40
N LYS A 200 5.47 -1.01 21.40
CA LYS A 200 5.41 -0.46 22.76
C LYS A 200 6.80 -0.41 23.42
N SER A 201 7.61 -1.46 23.24
CA SER A 201 8.96 -1.50 23.83
C SER A 201 9.86 -0.41 23.24
N ILE A 202 9.83 -0.20 21.91
CA ILE A 202 10.60 0.85 21.23
C ILE A 202 10.21 2.24 21.76
N ILE A 203 8.90 2.52 21.85
CA ILE A 203 8.41 3.82 22.35
C ILE A 203 8.87 4.02 23.81
N ARG A 204 8.74 3.00 24.64
CA ARG A 204 9.15 3.05 26.05
C ARG A 204 10.65 3.29 26.23
N THR A 205 11.47 2.62 25.42
CA THR A 205 12.94 2.79 25.47
C THR A 205 13.36 4.19 25.04
N ARG A 206 12.74 4.76 24.00
CA ARG A 206 13.02 6.14 23.58
C ARG A 206 12.59 7.17 24.63
N MET A 207 11.37 7.02 25.21
CA MET A 207 10.91 7.92 26.28
C MET A 207 11.79 7.88 27.52
N LEU A 208 12.38 6.72 27.85
CA LEU A 208 13.31 6.59 28.98
C LEU A 208 14.67 7.22 28.65
N HIS A 209 15.11 7.15 27.40
CA HIS A 209 16.38 7.76 26.97
C HIS A 209 16.31 9.30 27.00
N ASP A 210 15.20 9.89 26.52
CA ASP A 210 14.96 11.34 26.54
C ASP A 210 14.85 11.88 27.99
N LYS A 211 14.33 11.06 28.93
CA LYS A 211 14.18 11.45 30.34
C LYS A 211 15.50 11.43 31.12
N ASN A 212 16.51 10.72 30.62
CA ASN A 212 17.85 10.66 31.22
C ASN A 212 18.85 11.63 30.56
N SER A 213 18.46 12.33 29.47
CA SER A 213 19.32 13.33 28.80
C SER A 213 18.93 14.78 29.09
N ASN A 214 17.89 15.03 29.89
CA ASN A 214 17.51 16.31 30.48
C ASN A 214 17.73 16.29 32.02
#